data_42b0389ad1c5cfabff2222b53c9993cd
#
_entry.id   42b0389ad1c5cfabff2222b53c9993cd
#
_cell.length_a   1.000
_cell.length_b   1.000
_cell.length_c   1.000
_cell.angle_alpha   90.00
_cell.angle_beta   90.00
_cell.angle_gamma   90.00
#
_symmetry.space_group_name_H-M   'P 1'
#
loop_
_entity.id
_entity.type
_entity.pdbx_description
1 polymer ?
#
loop_
_entity_poly.entity_id
_entity_poly.type
_entity_poly.pdbx_seq_one_letter_code
_entity_poly.pdbx_strand_id
1 'polypeptide(L)'
;MSQFIILCYTCADNKQLGEIPRMSKVYVFDHPLIQHKLTYIRDKNTGTKEFRELVDEVATLMAFEITRDLPLEEIEVETPVTTAKTKVLSGKKIAIVPILRAGIGMVDGVLKLIPAAKVGHIGLYRDPETLKPVEYYAKLPADVEERDFIIVDPMLATGGSAVEAINSLKKRGAKNIKFMCLIAAPEGVKAIQEQHDDVDIYIAALDEKLND
;
A
#
# COMPACT_ATOMS: atom_id res chain seq x y z
N MET A 1 -15.84 -6.71 16.74
CA MET A 1 -14.85 -7.66 16.16
C MET A 1 -14.97 -7.49 14.65
N SER A 2 -14.06 -6.71 14.05
CA SER A 2 -14.04 -6.53 12.59
C SER A 2 -13.63 -7.85 11.94
N GLN A 3 -14.51 -8.42 11.15
CA GLN A 3 -14.18 -9.58 10.32
C GLN A 3 -13.42 -9.08 9.08
N PHE A 4 -12.12 -9.37 9.05
CA PHE A 4 -11.35 -9.22 7.82
C PHE A 4 -11.69 -10.40 6.90
N ILE A 5 -12.23 -10.12 5.72
CA ILE A 5 -12.41 -11.16 4.70
C ILE A 5 -11.04 -11.34 4.03
N ILE A 6 -10.36 -12.41 4.44
CA ILE A 6 -9.15 -12.87 3.74
C ILE A 6 -9.62 -13.74 2.58
N LEU A 7 -9.64 -13.20 1.37
CA LEU A 7 -9.85 -13.98 0.16
C LEU A 7 -8.52 -14.63 -0.23
N CYS A 8 -8.36 -15.89 0.20
CA CYS A 8 -7.26 -16.73 -0.24
C CYS A 8 -7.67 -17.43 -1.54
N TYR A 9 -7.20 -16.95 -2.69
CA TYR A 9 -7.33 -17.70 -3.94
C TYR A 9 -6.33 -18.85 -3.92
N THR A 10 -6.80 -20.04 -3.63
CA THR A 10 -6.00 -21.27 -3.74
C THR A 10 -5.90 -21.67 -5.20
N CYS A 11 -4.70 -21.63 -5.75
CA CYS A 11 -4.38 -22.43 -6.93
C CYS A 11 -4.03 -23.84 -6.45
N ALA A 12 -4.90 -24.81 -6.77
CA ALA A 12 -4.66 -26.19 -6.48
C ALA A 12 -3.65 -26.76 -7.50
N ASP A 13 -2.46 -27.11 -7.05
CA ASP A 13 -1.81 -28.35 -7.50
C ASP A 13 -0.69 -28.74 -6.53
N ASN A 14 -0.91 -29.90 -5.92
CA ASN A 14 0.01 -30.60 -5.02
C ASN A 14 1.28 -31.04 -5.76
N LYS A 15 2.47 -30.63 -5.27
CA LYS A 15 3.62 -31.54 -5.15
C LYS A 15 4.79 -30.95 -4.35
N GLN A 16 5.23 -31.71 -3.34
CA GLN A 16 6.46 -31.62 -2.53
C GLN A 16 6.46 -30.62 -1.37
N LEU A 17 6.55 -31.18 -0.16
CA LEU A 17 6.87 -30.52 1.10
C LEU A 17 8.28 -29.90 1.03
N GLY A 18 8.35 -28.69 0.52
CA GLY A 18 9.40 -27.71 0.68
C GLY A 18 8.68 -26.44 1.16
N GLU A 19 9.35 -25.53 1.83
CA GLU A 19 8.83 -24.30 2.42
C GLU A 19 7.56 -23.79 1.74
N ILE A 20 6.45 -23.68 2.49
CA ILE A 20 5.18 -23.18 1.94
C ILE A 20 5.48 -21.78 1.38
N PRO A 21 5.36 -21.54 0.06
CA PRO A 21 5.62 -20.22 -0.49
C PRO A 21 4.71 -19.21 0.22
N ARG A 22 5.30 -18.11 0.72
CA ARG A 22 4.54 -17.01 1.31
C ARG A 22 3.67 -16.43 0.19
N MET A 23 2.37 -16.71 0.21
CA MET A 23 1.43 -16.09 -0.73
C MET A 23 1.12 -14.67 -0.28
N SER A 24 1.19 -13.72 -1.21
CA SER A 24 0.70 -12.36 -1.05
C SER A 24 -0.72 -12.35 -0.51
N LYS A 25 -0.94 -11.65 0.58
CA LYS A 25 -2.27 -11.50 1.18
C LYS A 25 -2.96 -10.27 0.62
N VAL A 26 -4.26 -10.40 0.38
CA VAL A 26 -5.12 -9.31 -0.07
C VAL A 26 -6.06 -8.92 1.07
N TYR A 27 -5.97 -7.66 1.50
CA TYR A 27 -6.81 -7.10 2.54
C TYR A 27 -7.76 -6.08 1.90
N VAL A 28 -9.05 -6.39 1.92
CA VAL A 28 -10.10 -5.48 1.47
C VAL A 28 -10.79 -4.89 2.69
N PHE A 29 -10.83 -3.56 2.78
CA PHE A 29 -11.39 -2.88 3.93
C PHE A 29 -12.91 -2.70 3.80
N ASP A 30 -13.66 -3.24 4.76
CA ASP A 30 -15.12 -3.14 4.86
C ASP A 30 -15.59 -2.06 5.84
N HIS A 31 -14.67 -1.22 6.33
CA HIS A 31 -14.96 -0.22 7.33
C HIS A 31 -16.00 0.81 6.82
N PRO A 32 -17.11 1.06 7.56
CA PRO A 32 -18.22 1.92 7.09
C PRO A 32 -17.77 3.33 6.66
N LEU A 33 -16.83 3.96 7.36
CA LEU A 33 -16.31 5.28 6.97
C LEU A 33 -15.55 5.25 5.63
N ILE A 34 -14.80 4.18 5.37
CA ILE A 34 -14.11 4.02 4.10
C ILE A 34 -15.14 3.86 2.98
N GLN A 35 -16.13 2.97 3.15
CA GLN A 35 -17.17 2.72 2.16
C GLN A 35 -18.01 3.98 1.88
N HIS A 36 -18.37 4.73 2.92
CA HIS A 36 -19.07 6.01 2.77
C HIS A 36 -18.26 7.00 1.90
N LYS A 37 -16.98 7.19 2.20
CA LYS A 37 -16.12 8.10 1.44
C LYS A 37 -15.87 7.63 0.00
N LEU A 38 -15.75 6.34 -0.21
CA LEU A 38 -15.61 5.75 -1.55
C LEU A 38 -16.83 6.03 -2.43
N THR A 39 -18.04 6.08 -1.85
CA THR A 39 -19.25 6.47 -2.59
C THR A 39 -19.09 7.83 -3.25
N TYR A 40 -18.59 8.83 -2.52
CA TYR A 40 -18.36 10.16 -3.07
C TYR A 40 -17.12 10.24 -3.97
N ILE A 41 -16.07 9.47 -3.71
CA ILE A 41 -14.92 9.35 -4.64
C ILE A 41 -15.38 8.84 -6.01
N ARG A 42 -16.38 7.94 -6.04
CA ARG A 42 -16.94 7.36 -7.26
C ARG A 42 -17.97 8.24 -7.96
N ASP A 43 -18.54 9.24 -7.26
CA ASP A 43 -19.54 10.12 -7.85
C ASP A 43 -18.88 11.08 -8.86
N LYS A 44 -19.33 11.03 -10.11
CA LYS A 44 -18.86 11.91 -11.20
C LYS A 44 -19.10 13.41 -10.94
N ASN A 45 -19.98 13.75 -10.01
CA ASN A 45 -20.30 15.12 -9.65
C ASN A 45 -19.41 15.67 -8.52
N THR A 46 -18.61 14.82 -7.87
CA THR A 46 -17.69 15.24 -6.82
C THR A 46 -16.64 16.22 -7.36
N GLY A 47 -16.59 17.41 -6.76
CA GLY A 47 -15.67 18.47 -7.17
C GLY A 47 -14.21 18.09 -6.87
N THR A 48 -13.28 18.71 -7.60
CA THR A 48 -11.83 18.41 -7.47
C THR A 48 -11.29 18.60 -6.05
N LYS A 49 -11.78 19.61 -5.32
CA LYS A 49 -11.36 19.87 -3.93
C LYS A 49 -11.82 18.71 -3.04
N GLU A 50 -13.10 18.43 -3.06
CA GLU A 50 -13.71 17.37 -2.26
C GLU A 50 -13.11 16.00 -2.57
N PHE A 51 -12.88 15.68 -3.85
CA PHE A 51 -12.20 14.46 -4.28
C PHE A 51 -10.83 14.29 -3.62
N ARG A 52 -10.02 15.37 -3.60
CA ARG A 52 -8.69 15.32 -2.96
C ARG A 52 -8.79 15.12 -1.45
N GLU A 53 -9.72 15.79 -0.79
CA GLU A 53 -9.97 15.66 0.65
C GLU A 53 -10.39 14.21 0.98
N LEU A 54 -11.30 13.62 0.20
CA LEU A 54 -11.74 12.25 0.38
C LEU A 54 -10.62 11.22 0.17
N VAL A 55 -9.79 11.41 -0.86
CA VAL A 55 -8.61 10.55 -1.12
C VAL A 55 -7.65 10.59 0.07
N ASP A 56 -7.36 11.77 0.58
CA ASP A 56 -6.47 11.98 1.73
C ASP A 56 -7.04 11.31 3.00
N GLU A 57 -8.32 11.47 3.26
CA GLU A 57 -9.00 10.88 4.42
C GLU A 57 -9.05 9.35 4.36
N VAL A 58 -9.35 8.77 3.19
CA VAL A 58 -9.33 7.31 3.01
C VAL A 58 -7.90 6.79 3.14
N ALA A 59 -6.91 7.48 2.56
CA ALA A 59 -5.51 7.11 2.72
C ALA A 59 -5.07 7.12 4.19
N THR A 60 -5.55 8.08 4.99
CA THR A 60 -5.32 8.14 6.45
C THR A 60 -5.90 6.92 7.16
N LEU A 61 -7.16 6.56 6.88
CA LEU A 61 -7.81 5.40 7.50
C LEU A 61 -7.13 4.09 7.11
N MET A 62 -6.73 3.96 5.85
CA MET A 62 -5.98 2.79 5.38
C MET A 62 -4.59 2.71 6.01
N ALA A 63 -3.91 3.85 6.17
CA ALA A 63 -2.60 3.90 6.81
C ALA A 63 -2.65 3.40 8.27
N PHE A 64 -3.73 3.69 9.00
CA PHE A 64 -3.95 3.16 10.34
C PHE A 64 -4.00 1.63 10.35
N GLU A 65 -4.70 1.03 9.40
CA GLU A 65 -4.81 -0.42 9.32
C GLU A 65 -3.55 -1.10 8.78
N ILE A 66 -2.91 -0.54 7.76
CA ILE A 66 -1.69 -1.13 7.16
C ILE A 66 -0.50 -1.17 8.12
N THR A 67 -0.55 -0.33 9.16
CA THR A 67 0.50 -0.25 10.20
C THR A 67 0.18 -1.04 11.47
N ARG A 68 -0.89 -1.82 11.49
CA ARG A 68 -1.36 -2.56 12.66
C ARG A 68 -0.36 -3.60 13.18
N ASP A 69 0.49 -4.12 12.33
CA ASP A 69 1.49 -5.15 12.60
C ASP A 69 2.91 -4.59 12.88
N LEU A 70 3.04 -3.26 13.02
CA LEU A 70 4.33 -2.67 13.34
C LEU A 70 4.83 -3.15 14.70
N PRO A 71 6.11 -3.54 14.79
CA PRO A 71 6.67 -4.03 16.03
C PRO A 71 6.82 -2.90 17.07
N LEU A 72 6.65 -3.27 18.33
CA LEU A 72 6.80 -2.37 19.46
C LEU A 72 7.94 -2.86 20.34
N GLU A 73 8.68 -1.92 20.94
CA GLU A 73 9.67 -2.19 21.98
C GLU A 73 9.32 -1.46 23.28
N GLU A 74 9.72 -2.03 24.42
CA GLU A 74 9.51 -1.40 25.72
C GLU A 74 10.67 -0.46 26.02
N ILE A 75 10.33 0.74 26.48
CA ILE A 75 11.25 1.74 27.00
C ILE A 75 10.80 2.25 28.36
N GLU A 76 11.74 2.75 29.16
CA GLU A 76 11.42 3.48 30.38
C GLU A 76 11.28 4.96 30.07
N VAL A 77 10.15 5.55 30.50
CA VAL A 77 9.84 6.96 30.32
C VAL A 77 9.60 7.60 31.67
N GLU A 78 10.27 8.70 31.94
CA GLU A 78 10.01 9.52 33.11
C GLU A 78 8.74 10.32 32.89
N THR A 79 7.72 10.03 33.71
CA THR A 79 6.44 10.74 33.68
C THR A 79 6.40 11.77 34.83
N PRO A 80 5.43 12.72 34.84
CA PRO A 80 5.33 13.69 35.94
C PRO A 80 5.12 13.08 37.33
N VAL A 81 4.76 11.79 37.40
CA VAL A 81 4.45 11.11 38.68
C VAL A 81 5.52 10.07 39.03
N THR A 82 5.97 9.27 38.07
CA THR A 82 6.94 8.19 38.29
C THR A 82 7.50 7.70 36.97
N THR A 83 8.61 6.94 37.01
CA THR A 83 9.11 6.21 35.83
C THR A 83 8.16 5.08 35.48
N ALA A 84 7.74 5.00 34.22
CA ALA A 84 6.83 3.99 33.71
C ALA A 84 7.44 3.24 32.51
N LYS A 85 7.16 1.93 32.40
CA LYS A 85 7.45 1.14 31.22
C LYS A 85 6.35 1.36 30.19
N THR A 86 6.75 1.80 29.00
CA THR A 86 5.83 2.13 27.90
C THR A 86 6.33 1.49 26.60
N LYS A 87 5.51 1.56 25.53
CA LYS A 87 5.85 0.98 24.24
C LYS A 87 5.99 2.05 23.19
N VAL A 88 7.03 1.93 22.36
CA VAL A 88 7.27 2.75 21.18
C VAL A 88 7.42 1.85 19.95
N LEU A 89 7.24 2.42 18.77
CA LEU A 89 7.54 1.69 17.53
C LEU A 89 9.03 1.33 17.50
N SER A 90 9.30 0.05 17.28
CA SER A 90 10.66 -0.46 17.18
C SER A 90 11.03 -0.77 15.72
N GLY A 91 12.33 -0.89 15.48
CA GLY A 91 12.84 -1.43 14.22
C GLY A 91 12.81 -0.46 13.06
N LYS A 92 12.33 -0.95 11.93
CA LYS A 92 12.49 -0.29 10.63
C LYS A 92 11.65 0.97 10.50
N LYS A 93 12.26 1.98 9.89
CA LYS A 93 11.61 3.24 9.56
C LYS A 93 10.75 3.06 8.30
N ILE A 94 9.56 3.66 8.29
CA ILE A 94 8.65 3.60 7.15
C ILE A 94 9.07 4.58 6.05
N ALA A 95 8.87 4.17 4.81
CA ALA A 95 8.95 5.02 3.63
C ALA A 95 7.70 4.85 2.76
N ILE A 96 7.14 5.97 2.31
CA ILE A 96 5.98 6.01 1.41
C ILE A 96 6.49 6.28 0.00
N VAL A 97 5.98 5.53 -0.97
CA VAL A 97 6.38 5.68 -2.37
C VAL A 97 5.14 5.81 -3.25
N PRO A 98 4.72 7.04 -3.57
CA PRO A 98 3.67 7.24 -4.56
C PRO A 98 4.18 6.87 -5.96
N ILE A 99 3.32 6.18 -6.72
CA ILE A 99 3.50 6.07 -8.15
C ILE A 99 3.05 7.39 -8.78
N LEU A 100 4.00 8.10 -9.35
CA LEU A 100 3.74 9.40 -9.94
C LEU A 100 2.90 9.24 -11.22
N ARG A 101 1.94 10.09 -11.43
CA ARG A 101 1.57 11.28 -10.65
C ARG A 101 0.43 11.06 -9.66
N ALA A 102 -0.45 10.07 -9.93
CA ALA A 102 -1.71 9.87 -9.20
C ALA A 102 -1.52 9.56 -7.71
N GLY A 103 -0.51 8.77 -7.35
CA GLY A 103 -0.24 8.38 -5.97
C GLY A 103 0.09 9.53 -5.01
N ILE A 104 0.49 10.71 -5.53
CA ILE A 104 0.79 11.89 -4.70
C ILE A 104 -0.39 12.26 -3.80
N GLY A 105 -1.62 12.14 -4.31
CA GLY A 105 -2.83 12.50 -3.55
C GLY A 105 -3.05 11.68 -2.26
N MET A 106 -2.34 10.57 -2.09
CA MET A 106 -2.46 9.71 -0.91
C MET A 106 -1.36 9.97 0.14
N VAL A 107 -0.30 10.70 -0.22
CA VAL A 107 0.90 10.83 0.63
C VAL A 107 0.61 11.58 1.91
N ASP A 108 -0.09 12.71 1.83
CA ASP A 108 -0.37 13.57 2.97
C ASP A 108 -1.23 12.85 4.01
N GLY A 109 -2.19 12.04 3.57
CA GLY A 109 -3.02 11.22 4.45
C GLY A 109 -2.21 10.22 5.28
N VAL A 110 -1.21 9.59 4.68
CA VAL A 110 -0.31 8.69 5.40
C VAL A 110 0.62 9.45 6.34
N LEU A 111 1.18 10.59 5.89
CA LEU A 111 2.08 11.42 6.68
C LEU A 111 1.41 12.03 7.92
N LYS A 112 0.09 12.27 7.89
CA LYS A 112 -0.67 12.73 9.08
C LYS A 112 -0.57 11.74 10.24
N LEU A 113 -0.55 10.44 9.96
CA LEU A 113 -0.41 9.40 10.98
C LEU A 113 1.06 9.08 11.29
N ILE A 114 1.93 9.14 10.29
CA ILE A 114 3.33 8.76 10.43
C ILE A 114 4.22 9.93 9.97
N PRO A 115 4.30 11.03 10.73
CA PRO A 115 5.04 12.22 10.31
C PRO A 115 6.54 11.98 10.11
N ALA A 116 7.09 10.95 10.74
CA ALA A 116 8.50 10.57 10.61
C ALA A 116 8.80 9.71 9.37
N ALA A 117 7.77 9.27 8.61
CA ALA A 117 7.98 8.52 7.39
C ALA A 117 8.71 9.37 6.35
N LYS A 118 9.64 8.73 5.63
CA LYS A 118 10.26 9.36 4.45
C LYS A 118 9.43 9.14 3.22
N VAL A 119 9.51 10.06 2.27
CA VAL A 119 8.83 9.94 0.99
C VAL A 119 9.88 9.70 -0.10
N GLY A 120 9.75 8.59 -0.79
CA GLY A 120 10.40 8.33 -2.06
C GLY A 120 9.43 8.59 -3.21
N HIS A 121 9.89 8.59 -4.44
CA HIS A 121 9.04 8.78 -5.61
C HIS A 121 9.48 7.83 -6.73
N ILE A 122 8.52 7.20 -7.39
CA ILE A 122 8.74 6.43 -8.61
C ILE A 122 7.80 7.00 -9.68
N GLY A 123 8.39 7.47 -10.77
CA GLY A 123 7.67 7.99 -11.93
C GLY A 123 7.64 6.94 -13.04
N LEU A 124 6.44 6.57 -13.45
CA LEU A 124 6.20 5.62 -14.53
C LEU A 124 5.31 6.26 -15.60
N TYR A 125 5.60 5.98 -16.85
CA TYR A 125 4.68 6.25 -17.95
C TYR A 125 4.46 4.97 -18.75
N ARG A 126 3.36 4.92 -19.47
CA ARG A 126 3.09 3.81 -20.38
C ARG A 126 3.64 4.16 -21.76
N ASP A 127 4.58 3.36 -22.23
CA ASP A 127 5.13 3.51 -23.57
C ASP A 127 4.01 3.42 -24.62
N PRO A 128 3.91 4.39 -25.54
CA PRO A 128 2.78 4.46 -26.46
C PRO A 128 2.76 3.34 -27.50
N GLU A 129 3.91 2.74 -27.82
CA GLU A 129 4.03 1.66 -28.81
C GLU A 129 3.85 0.29 -28.18
N THR A 130 4.54 0.05 -27.06
CA THR A 130 4.56 -1.27 -26.42
C THR A 130 3.52 -1.43 -25.33
N LEU A 131 2.88 -0.33 -24.88
CA LEU A 131 1.96 -0.22 -23.74
C LEU A 131 2.56 -0.70 -22.40
N LYS A 132 3.87 -0.94 -22.36
CA LYS A 132 4.56 -1.36 -21.14
C LYS A 132 4.88 -0.15 -20.24
N PRO A 133 4.88 -0.35 -18.90
CA PRO A 133 5.33 0.69 -17.99
C PRO A 133 6.84 0.90 -18.13
N VAL A 134 7.25 2.17 -18.20
CA VAL A 134 8.66 2.59 -18.28
C VAL A 134 8.93 3.57 -17.15
N GLU A 135 10.00 3.30 -16.38
CA GLU A 135 10.47 4.19 -15.34
C GLU A 135 11.20 5.39 -15.95
N TYR A 136 10.74 6.59 -15.66
CA TYR A 136 11.43 7.83 -16.04
C TYR A 136 12.04 8.58 -14.85
N TYR A 137 11.66 8.22 -13.63
CA TYR A 137 12.17 8.83 -12.42
C TYR A 137 12.08 7.89 -11.23
N ALA A 138 13.15 7.79 -10.45
CA ALA A 138 13.14 7.14 -9.16
C ALA A 138 14.06 7.87 -8.17
N LYS A 139 13.50 8.32 -7.07
CA LYS A 139 14.25 8.93 -5.96
C LYS A 139 13.77 8.32 -4.66
N LEU A 140 14.63 7.56 -4.02
CA LEU A 140 14.35 6.84 -2.77
C LEU A 140 15.25 7.36 -1.63
N PRO A 141 14.87 7.14 -0.37
CA PRO A 141 15.78 7.34 0.76
C PRO A 141 17.08 6.55 0.59
N ALA A 142 18.19 7.04 1.12
CA ALA A 142 19.50 6.37 0.98
C ALA A 142 19.57 5.01 1.69
N ASP A 143 18.77 4.83 2.77
CA ASP A 143 18.72 3.65 3.63
C ASP A 143 17.61 2.68 3.22
N VAL A 144 17.51 2.37 1.91
CA VAL A 144 16.45 1.52 1.33
C VAL A 144 16.35 0.15 2.01
N GLU A 145 17.47 -0.50 2.30
CA GLU A 145 17.48 -1.85 2.87
C GLU A 145 16.97 -1.92 4.32
N GLU A 146 16.94 -0.77 5.01
CA GLU A 146 16.56 -0.65 6.42
C GLU A 146 15.10 -0.19 6.61
N ARG A 147 14.33 -0.04 5.50
CA ARG A 147 12.97 0.52 5.56
C ARG A 147 11.91 -0.48 5.16
N ASP A 148 10.73 -0.28 5.73
CA ASP A 148 9.49 -0.87 5.27
C ASP A 148 8.82 0.12 4.31
N PHE A 149 8.52 -0.34 3.10
CA PHE A 149 7.96 0.50 2.04
C PHE A 149 6.45 0.31 1.91
N ILE A 150 5.74 1.42 1.80
CA ILE A 150 4.33 1.45 1.41
C ILE A 150 4.25 2.14 0.06
N ILE A 151 4.00 1.37 -1.00
CA ILE A 151 3.70 1.92 -2.32
C ILE A 151 2.24 2.36 -2.32
N VAL A 152 1.96 3.56 -2.84
CA VAL A 152 0.60 4.09 -2.91
C VAL A 152 0.23 4.48 -4.34
N ASP A 153 -0.93 4.02 -4.79
CA ASP A 153 -1.55 4.42 -6.06
C ASP A 153 -3.08 4.38 -5.88
N PRO A 154 -3.84 5.38 -6.28
CA PRO A 154 -5.29 5.36 -6.11
C PRO A 154 -6.01 4.25 -6.89
N MET A 155 -5.45 3.76 -8.00
CA MET A 155 -6.11 2.78 -8.86
C MET A 155 -5.18 1.64 -9.29
N LEU A 156 -5.55 0.41 -8.94
CA LEU A 156 -4.91 -0.81 -9.40
C LEU A 156 -5.77 -1.46 -10.49
N ALA A 157 -5.55 -1.08 -11.74
CA ALA A 157 -6.30 -1.60 -12.91
C ALA A 157 -5.68 -2.91 -13.42
N THR A 158 -4.78 -2.84 -14.40
CA THR A 158 -4.09 -4.02 -14.99
C THR A 158 -2.89 -4.49 -14.18
N GLY A 159 -2.43 -3.72 -13.20
CA GLY A 159 -1.29 -4.04 -12.35
C GLY A 159 0.10 -3.69 -12.91
N GLY A 160 0.21 -3.35 -14.20
CA GLY A 160 1.53 -3.13 -14.81
C GLY A 160 2.39 -2.07 -14.11
N SER A 161 1.83 -0.91 -13.78
CA SER A 161 2.56 0.13 -13.05
C SER A 161 2.94 -0.30 -11.64
N ALA A 162 2.03 -0.98 -10.93
CA ALA A 162 2.30 -1.49 -9.59
C ALA A 162 3.45 -2.50 -9.58
N VAL A 163 3.40 -3.47 -10.49
CA VAL A 163 4.46 -4.48 -10.67
C VAL A 163 5.81 -3.83 -10.97
N GLU A 164 5.85 -2.85 -11.90
CA GLU A 164 7.12 -2.19 -12.23
C GLU A 164 7.65 -1.32 -11.08
N ALA A 165 6.76 -0.67 -10.31
CA ALA A 165 7.17 0.06 -9.10
C ALA A 165 7.77 -0.88 -8.04
N ILE A 166 7.20 -2.06 -7.83
CA ILE A 166 7.72 -3.07 -6.92
C ILE A 166 9.08 -3.59 -7.43
N ASN A 167 9.19 -3.89 -8.72
CA ASN A 167 10.46 -4.27 -9.36
C ASN A 167 11.55 -3.21 -9.13
N SER A 168 11.20 -1.95 -9.33
CA SER A 168 12.10 -0.81 -9.13
C SER A 168 12.62 -0.72 -7.69
N LEU A 169 11.76 -0.92 -6.70
CA LEU A 169 12.13 -0.96 -5.28
C LEU A 169 13.04 -2.14 -4.96
N LYS A 170 12.65 -3.35 -5.41
CA LYS A 170 13.43 -4.57 -5.17
C LYS A 170 14.83 -4.51 -5.80
N LYS A 171 14.94 -4.00 -7.03
CA LYS A 171 16.23 -3.76 -7.69
C LYS A 171 17.16 -2.83 -6.90
N ARG A 172 16.60 -1.97 -6.04
CA ARG A 172 17.33 -1.03 -5.19
C ARG A 172 17.53 -1.51 -3.76
N GLY A 173 17.17 -2.77 -3.46
CA GLY A 173 17.41 -3.43 -2.19
C GLY A 173 16.28 -3.37 -1.17
N ALA A 174 15.09 -2.90 -1.54
CA ALA A 174 13.92 -2.94 -0.66
C ALA A 174 13.50 -4.40 -0.40
N LYS A 175 13.30 -4.75 0.89
CA LYS A 175 12.99 -6.12 1.32
C LYS A 175 11.54 -6.29 1.76
N ASN A 176 10.98 -5.28 2.42
CA ASN A 176 9.62 -5.30 2.92
C ASN A 176 8.81 -4.25 2.18
N ILE A 177 7.84 -4.71 1.41
CA ILE A 177 6.99 -3.84 0.57
C ILE A 177 5.54 -4.22 0.82
N LYS A 178 4.71 -3.22 1.06
CA LYS A 178 3.25 -3.31 1.05
C LYS A 178 2.72 -2.42 -0.07
N PHE A 179 1.68 -2.85 -0.75
CA PHE A 179 1.00 -2.05 -1.77
C PHE A 179 -0.37 -1.59 -1.27
N MET A 180 -0.70 -0.32 -1.43
CA MET A 180 -1.94 0.28 -0.97
C MET A 180 -2.63 1.03 -2.10
N CYS A 181 -3.91 0.71 -2.38
CA CYS A 181 -4.71 1.43 -3.35
C CYS A 181 -6.15 1.63 -2.88
N LEU A 182 -6.83 2.65 -3.41
CA LEU A 182 -8.23 2.91 -3.07
C LEU A 182 -9.15 1.93 -3.79
N ILE A 183 -8.95 1.76 -5.08
CA ILE A 183 -9.79 0.89 -5.92
C ILE A 183 -8.88 -0.08 -6.68
N ALA A 184 -9.25 -1.34 -6.71
CA ALA A 184 -8.56 -2.37 -7.48
C ALA A 184 -9.52 -3.16 -8.36
N ALA A 185 -9.00 -3.65 -9.49
CA ALA A 185 -9.61 -4.69 -10.28
C ALA A 185 -8.91 -6.05 -9.99
N PRO A 186 -9.62 -7.17 -10.12
CA PRO A 186 -9.05 -8.50 -9.90
C PRO A 186 -7.81 -8.80 -10.75
N GLU A 187 -7.78 -8.27 -11.97
CA GLU A 187 -6.66 -8.41 -12.91
C GLU A 187 -5.37 -7.80 -12.36
N GLY A 188 -5.48 -6.61 -11.75
CA GLY A 188 -4.35 -5.93 -11.13
C GLY A 188 -3.82 -6.64 -9.90
N VAL A 189 -4.73 -7.15 -9.06
CA VAL A 189 -4.39 -7.96 -7.88
C VAL A 189 -3.64 -9.21 -8.32
N LYS A 190 -4.17 -9.93 -9.29
CA LYS A 190 -3.55 -11.14 -9.85
C LYS A 190 -2.16 -10.86 -10.41
N ALA A 191 -1.99 -9.76 -11.14
CA ALA A 191 -0.70 -9.38 -11.71
C ALA A 191 0.39 -9.16 -10.64
N ILE A 192 0.04 -8.55 -9.50
CA ILE A 192 0.98 -8.42 -8.38
C ILE A 192 1.26 -9.78 -7.76
N GLN A 193 0.23 -10.58 -7.47
CA GLN A 193 0.39 -11.89 -6.82
C GLN A 193 1.24 -12.88 -7.62
N GLU A 194 1.11 -12.87 -8.96
CA GLU A 194 1.88 -13.75 -9.84
C GLU A 194 3.37 -13.38 -9.93
N GLN A 195 3.72 -12.11 -9.75
CA GLN A 195 5.10 -11.63 -9.89
C GLN A 195 5.77 -11.29 -8.55
N HIS A 196 4.98 -11.05 -7.52
CA HIS A 196 5.43 -10.62 -6.19
C HIS A 196 4.58 -11.24 -5.09
N ASP A 197 4.73 -12.53 -4.87
CA ASP A 197 4.04 -13.33 -3.86
C ASP A 197 4.40 -12.93 -2.40
N ASP A 198 5.43 -12.12 -2.25
CA ASP A 198 5.92 -11.57 -0.98
C ASP A 198 5.36 -10.17 -0.64
N VAL A 199 4.55 -9.56 -1.53
CA VAL A 199 3.99 -8.22 -1.35
C VAL A 199 2.52 -8.28 -0.96
N ASP A 200 2.18 -7.87 0.25
CA ASP A 200 0.79 -7.79 0.70
C ASP A 200 0.08 -6.57 0.09
N ILE A 201 -1.19 -6.76 -0.30
CA ILE A 201 -2.00 -5.78 -1.04
C ILE A 201 -3.15 -5.31 -0.15
N TYR A 202 -3.27 -4.00 0.03
CA TYR A 202 -4.29 -3.34 0.84
C TYR A 202 -5.19 -2.49 -0.05
N ILE A 203 -6.49 -2.76 -0.05
CA ILE A 203 -7.47 -2.23 -0.99
C ILE A 203 -8.67 -1.69 -0.23
N ALA A 204 -9.10 -0.45 -0.54
CA ALA A 204 -10.33 0.08 0.06
C ALA A 204 -11.59 -0.47 -0.62
N ALA A 205 -11.55 -0.72 -1.95
CA ALA A 205 -12.62 -1.43 -2.66
C ALA A 205 -12.05 -2.28 -3.80
N LEU A 206 -12.48 -3.53 -3.88
CA LEU A 206 -12.21 -4.44 -5.00
C LEU A 206 -13.44 -4.49 -5.88
N ASP A 207 -13.31 -4.07 -7.14
CA ASP A 207 -14.36 -4.13 -8.13
C ASP A 207 -14.51 -5.55 -8.72
N GLU A 208 -15.66 -5.85 -9.31
CA GLU A 208 -15.92 -7.18 -9.87
C GLU A 208 -15.06 -7.47 -11.10
N LYS A 209 -14.77 -6.45 -11.88
CA LYS A 209 -13.97 -6.53 -13.12
C LYS A 209 -13.45 -5.16 -13.53
N LEU A 210 -12.43 -5.15 -14.37
CA LEU A 210 -12.03 -3.95 -15.10
C LEU A 210 -13.05 -3.67 -16.21
N ASN A 211 -13.52 -2.44 -16.28
CA ASN A 211 -14.40 -1.98 -17.37
C ASN A 211 -13.56 -1.37 -18.50
N ASP A 212 -14.12 -1.40 -19.72
CA ASP A 212 -13.54 -0.80 -20.92
C ASP A 212 -13.50 0.74 -20.84
#